data_bd772067f2777cbe22b1e2d16f897ace
#
_entry.id   bd772067f2777cbe22b1e2d16f897ace
#
_cell.length_a   1.000
_cell.length_b   1.000
_cell.length_c   1.000
_cell.angle_alpha   90.00
_cell.angle_beta   90.00
_cell.angle_gamma   90.00
#
_symmetry.space_group_name_H-M   'P 1'
#
loop_
_entity.id
_entity.type
_entity.pdbx_description
1 polymer ?
#
loop_
_entity_poly.entity_id
_entity_poly.type
_entity_poly.pdbx_seq_one_letter_code
_entity_poly.pdbx_strand_id
1 'polypeptide(L)'
;MSTKTHGMKVDRYNELRRILEERRDEIAGEVKDKIRHVRTEATQSTTHRIADAGETSESDIQDDIEFALIQMKAETLNKIGSALARLEERTYGYCYECGDEIAEQRLRALPFAARCKDCEEIR
;
A
#
# COMPACT_ATOMS: atom_id res chain seq x y z
N MET A 1 -4.79 18.39 27.84
CA MET A 1 -4.72 18.20 27.65
C MET A 1 -4.35 17.82 26.56
N SER A 2 -3.67 17.93 26.46
CA SER A 2 -3.14 17.66 25.30
C SER A 2 -3.40 16.38 24.82
N THR A 3 -3.65 15.63 25.58
CA THR A 3 -3.89 14.38 25.19
C THR A 3 -4.77 14.45 24.13
N LYS A 4 -5.48 15.34 24.19
CA LYS A 4 -6.30 15.46 23.28
C LYS A 4 -5.58 15.67 22.18
N THR A 5 -4.57 16.14 22.17
CA THR A 5 -3.95 16.29 21.05
C THR A 5 -4.19 15.17 20.26
N HIS A 6 -5.01 14.94 19.75
CA HIS A 6 -5.31 13.91 18.84
C HIS A 6 -6.06 12.84 19.54
N GLY A 7 -6.39 13.05 20.76
CA GLY A 7 -7.32 12.21 21.45
C GLY A 7 -7.16 10.72 21.36
N MET A 8 -6.05 10.22 20.96
CA MET A 8 -5.91 8.80 20.78
C MET A 8 -5.42 8.15 22.04
N LYS A 9 -6.14 7.12 22.46
CA LYS A 9 -5.73 6.38 23.64
C LYS A 9 -4.64 5.39 23.27
N VAL A 10 -3.86 5.02 24.25
CA VAL A 10 -2.74 4.09 24.06
C VAL A 10 -3.20 2.78 23.43
N ASP A 11 -4.32 2.27 23.91
CA ASP A 11 -4.84 1.01 23.37
C ASP A 11 -5.18 1.11 21.89
N ARG A 12 -5.78 2.23 21.50
CA ARG A 12 -6.11 2.45 20.11
C ARG A 12 -4.87 2.62 19.27
N TYR A 13 -3.89 3.34 19.81
CA TYR A 13 -2.62 3.52 19.10
C TYR A 13 -1.97 2.16 18.85
N ASN A 14 -1.91 1.32 19.87
CA ASN A 14 -1.28 0.01 19.74
C ASN A 14 -2.03 -0.89 18.76
N GLU A 15 -3.34 -0.81 18.79
CA GLU A 15 -4.16 -1.60 17.88
C GLU A 15 -3.96 -1.16 16.43
N LEU A 16 -3.98 0.14 16.17
CA LEU A 16 -3.79 0.66 14.83
C LEU A 16 -2.39 0.33 14.32
N ARG A 17 -1.40 0.44 15.17
CA ARG A 17 -0.05 0.12 14.80
C ARG A 17 0.07 -1.35 14.41
N ARG A 18 -0.53 -2.22 15.19
CA ARG A 18 -0.51 -3.65 14.89
C ARG A 18 -1.19 -3.96 13.56
N ILE A 19 -2.35 -3.35 13.33
CA ILE A 19 -3.09 -3.56 12.08
C ILE A 19 -2.25 -3.12 10.90
N LEU A 20 -1.65 -1.95 10.99
CA LEU A 20 -0.85 -1.43 9.90
C LEU A 20 0.41 -2.25 9.66
N GLU A 21 1.04 -2.69 10.73
CA GLU A 21 2.25 -3.51 10.60
C GLU A 21 1.94 -4.87 10.00
N GLU A 22 0.84 -5.47 10.41
CA GLU A 22 0.43 -6.75 9.85
C GLU A 22 0.11 -6.62 8.37
N ARG A 23 -0.59 -5.55 8.02
CA ARG A 23 -0.92 -5.32 6.62
C ARG A 23 0.34 -5.09 5.80
N ARG A 24 1.28 -4.32 6.35
CA ARG A 24 2.55 -4.08 5.69
C ARG A 24 3.29 -5.38 5.43
N ASP A 25 3.38 -6.23 6.43
CA ASP A 25 4.12 -7.49 6.31
C ASP A 25 3.46 -8.42 5.28
N GLU A 26 2.13 -8.44 5.29
CA GLU A 26 1.38 -9.26 4.35
C GLU A 26 1.64 -8.80 2.91
N ILE A 27 1.54 -7.49 2.66
CA ILE A 27 1.73 -6.96 1.32
C ILE A 27 3.20 -7.08 0.91
N ALA A 28 4.13 -6.87 1.83
CA ALA A 28 5.54 -7.01 1.52
C ALA A 28 5.86 -8.45 1.11
N GLY A 29 5.24 -9.41 1.78
CA GLY A 29 5.42 -10.82 1.40
C GLY A 29 4.87 -11.10 0.01
N GLU A 30 3.70 -10.54 -0.31
CA GLU A 30 3.11 -10.71 -1.63
C GLU A 30 3.99 -10.10 -2.71
N VAL A 31 4.58 -8.95 -2.44
CA VAL A 31 5.48 -8.31 -3.41
C VAL A 31 6.72 -9.16 -3.63
N LYS A 32 7.29 -9.69 -2.57
CA LYS A 32 8.47 -10.54 -2.70
C LYS A 32 8.17 -11.78 -3.52
N ASP A 33 7.02 -12.38 -3.27
CA ASP A 33 6.63 -13.58 -4.00
C ASP A 33 6.41 -13.28 -5.48
N LYS A 34 5.78 -12.15 -5.77
CA LYS A 34 5.53 -11.79 -7.15
C LYS A 34 6.84 -11.44 -7.88
N ILE A 35 7.75 -10.76 -7.23
CA ILE A 35 9.04 -10.45 -7.84
C ILE A 35 9.79 -11.75 -8.15
N ARG A 36 9.77 -12.68 -7.20
CA ARG A 36 10.45 -13.95 -7.40
C ARG A 36 9.83 -14.72 -8.57
N HIS A 37 8.51 -14.70 -8.67
CA HIS A 37 7.79 -15.37 -9.74
C HIS A 37 8.14 -14.76 -11.09
N VAL A 38 8.13 -13.44 -11.18
CA VAL A 38 8.45 -12.73 -12.41
C VAL A 38 9.88 -13.02 -12.83
N ARG A 39 10.81 -13.05 -11.89
CA ARG A 39 12.20 -13.36 -12.21
C ARG A 39 12.35 -14.76 -12.77
N THR A 40 11.66 -15.71 -12.17
CA THR A 40 11.72 -17.10 -12.61
C THR A 40 11.14 -17.23 -14.00
N GLU A 41 10.01 -16.60 -14.24
CA GLU A 41 9.39 -16.63 -15.55
C GLU A 41 10.24 -15.92 -16.58
N ALA A 42 10.85 -14.80 -16.22
CA ALA A 42 11.69 -14.07 -17.14
C ALA A 42 12.89 -14.92 -17.57
N THR A 43 13.46 -15.65 -16.65
CA THR A 43 14.58 -16.54 -16.97
C THR A 43 14.14 -17.62 -17.93
N GLN A 44 13.00 -18.22 -17.67
CA GLN A 44 12.49 -19.26 -18.54
C GLN A 44 12.05 -18.67 -19.88
N SER A 45 11.44 -17.48 -19.84
CA SER A 45 10.97 -16.85 -21.04
C SER A 45 12.07 -16.45 -21.98
N THR A 46 13.23 -16.07 -21.45
CA THR A 46 14.35 -15.69 -22.28
C THR A 46 14.74 -16.86 -23.19
N THR A 47 14.76 -18.05 -22.67
CA THR A 47 15.07 -19.23 -23.44
C THR A 47 13.99 -19.47 -24.48
N HIS A 48 12.75 -19.32 -24.09
CA HIS A 48 11.65 -19.51 -25.02
C HIS A 48 11.60 -18.44 -26.10
N ARG A 49 11.90 -17.23 -25.76
CA ARG A 49 11.86 -16.15 -26.73
C ARG A 49 12.89 -16.31 -27.83
N ILE A 50 14.01 -16.89 -27.50
CA ILE A 50 15.02 -17.18 -28.51
C ILE A 50 14.50 -18.18 -29.49
N ALA A 51 13.71 -19.13 -29.03
CA ALA A 51 13.18 -20.18 -29.88
C ALA A 51 11.94 -19.73 -30.65
N ASP A 52 11.14 -18.83 -30.07
CA ASP A 52 9.86 -18.43 -30.65
C ASP A 52 9.79 -16.94 -30.87
N ALA A 53 10.65 -16.44 -31.67
CA ALA A 53 10.80 -15.01 -31.83
C ALA A 53 9.61 -14.27 -32.38
N GLY A 54 8.56 -14.86 -32.76
CA GLY A 54 7.44 -14.15 -33.34
C GLY A 54 6.18 -14.12 -32.52
N GLU A 55 6.14 -14.80 -31.40
CA GLU A 55 4.90 -14.86 -30.64
C GLU A 55 5.06 -14.32 -29.27
N THR A 56 4.83 -13.04 -29.09
CA THR A 56 5.12 -12.47 -27.84
C THR A 56 4.00 -11.88 -27.10
N SER A 57 2.93 -11.63 -27.75
CA SER A 57 1.93 -10.74 -27.18
C SER A 57 1.30 -11.16 -25.87
N GLU A 58 0.91 -12.41 -25.71
CA GLU A 58 0.22 -12.79 -24.48
C GLU A 58 1.13 -12.75 -23.27
N SER A 59 2.36 -13.25 -23.43
CA SER A 59 3.32 -13.25 -22.36
C SER A 59 3.69 -11.83 -21.95
N ASP A 60 3.84 -10.92 -22.92
CA ASP A 60 4.16 -9.54 -22.64
C ASP A 60 3.03 -8.83 -21.90
N ILE A 61 1.80 -9.09 -22.27
CA ILE A 61 0.64 -8.50 -21.60
C ILE A 61 0.58 -9.01 -20.17
N GLN A 62 0.81 -10.29 -19.96
CA GLN A 62 0.79 -10.87 -18.63
C GLN A 62 1.89 -10.26 -17.75
N ASP A 63 3.06 -10.07 -18.31
CA ASP A 63 4.18 -9.45 -17.60
C ASP A 63 3.85 -8.02 -17.22
N ASP A 64 3.21 -7.28 -18.11
CA ASP A 64 2.82 -5.91 -17.85
C ASP A 64 1.79 -5.83 -16.73
N ILE A 65 0.84 -6.74 -16.71
CA ILE A 65 -0.16 -6.80 -15.64
C ILE A 65 0.50 -7.11 -14.32
N GLU A 66 1.40 -8.07 -14.28
CA GLU A 66 2.09 -8.44 -13.06
C GLU A 66 2.93 -7.28 -12.54
N PHE A 67 3.61 -6.60 -13.43
CA PHE A 67 4.42 -5.46 -13.06
C PHE A 67 3.57 -4.34 -12.48
N ALA A 68 2.41 -4.08 -13.10
CA ALA A 68 1.50 -3.06 -12.62
C ALA A 68 0.97 -3.41 -11.22
N LEU A 69 0.68 -4.67 -10.97
CA LEU A 69 0.23 -5.11 -9.66
C LEU A 69 1.31 -4.93 -8.60
N ILE A 70 2.55 -5.22 -8.96
CA ILE A 70 3.67 -5.01 -8.05
C ILE A 70 3.79 -3.53 -7.70
N GLN A 71 3.66 -2.66 -8.70
CA GLN A 71 3.74 -1.23 -8.46
C GLN A 71 2.62 -0.73 -7.57
N MET A 72 1.41 -1.21 -7.77
CA MET A 72 0.28 -0.84 -6.94
C MET A 72 0.50 -1.25 -5.49
N LYS A 73 1.01 -2.45 -5.28
CA LYS A 73 1.28 -2.93 -3.93
C LYS A 73 2.42 -2.15 -3.28
N ALA A 74 3.42 -1.78 -4.06
CA ALA A 74 4.52 -0.96 -3.55
C ALA A 74 4.02 0.41 -3.12
N GLU A 75 3.09 0.98 -3.88
CA GLU A 75 2.49 2.26 -3.50
C GLU A 75 1.70 2.14 -2.20
N THR A 76 0.98 1.04 -2.05
CA THR A 76 0.24 0.79 -0.81
C THR A 76 1.21 0.65 0.37
N LEU A 77 2.35 0.00 0.16
CA LEU A 77 3.36 -0.11 1.21
C LEU A 77 3.85 1.27 1.63
N ASN A 78 4.06 2.16 0.67
CA ASN A 78 4.47 3.53 0.98
C ASN A 78 3.40 4.25 1.79
N LYS A 79 2.13 4.05 1.45
CA LYS A 79 1.04 4.67 2.18
C LYS A 79 0.96 4.15 3.61
N ILE A 80 1.18 2.86 3.80
CA ILE A 80 1.18 2.27 5.13
C ILE A 80 2.36 2.82 5.94
N GLY A 81 3.54 2.94 5.31
CA GLY A 81 4.69 3.52 5.98
C GLY A 81 4.43 4.94 6.44
N SER A 82 3.77 5.74 5.59
CA SER A 82 3.40 7.10 5.95
C SER A 82 2.39 7.11 7.10
N ALA A 83 1.44 6.18 7.09
CA ALA A 83 0.46 6.10 8.17
C ALA A 83 1.13 5.75 9.50
N LEU A 84 2.10 4.83 9.47
CA LEU A 84 2.83 4.49 10.67
C LEU A 84 3.61 5.70 11.20
N ALA A 85 4.20 6.48 10.30
CA ALA A 85 4.90 7.69 10.70
C ALA A 85 3.93 8.69 11.33
N ARG A 86 2.73 8.81 10.78
CA ARG A 86 1.74 9.72 11.35
C ARG A 86 1.24 9.26 12.71
N LEU A 87 1.20 7.94 12.93
CA LEU A 87 0.89 7.44 14.27
C LEU A 87 1.94 7.90 15.26
N GLU A 88 3.21 7.83 14.89
CA GLU A 88 4.28 8.25 15.75
C GLU A 88 4.22 9.76 16.01
N GLU A 89 3.84 10.52 15.00
CA GLU A 89 3.75 11.96 15.11
C GLU A 89 2.44 12.43 15.70
N ARG A 90 1.52 11.49 15.94
CA ARG A 90 0.21 11.79 16.51
C ARG A 90 -0.66 12.64 15.58
N THR A 91 -0.47 12.48 14.28
CA THR A 91 -1.31 13.15 13.29
C THR A 91 -2.18 12.16 12.52
N TYR A 92 -2.11 10.89 12.88
CA TYR A 92 -2.94 9.86 12.23
C TYR A 92 -4.42 10.19 12.44
N GLY A 93 -5.21 9.98 11.40
CA GLY A 93 -6.66 10.20 11.48
C GLY A 93 -7.09 11.61 11.12
N TYR A 94 -6.15 12.47 10.80
CA TYR A 94 -6.47 13.84 10.39
C TYR A 94 -6.02 14.03 8.95
N CYS A 95 -6.86 14.70 8.16
CA CYS A 95 -6.54 14.96 6.77
C CYS A 95 -5.35 15.90 6.69
N TYR A 96 -4.33 15.54 5.95
CA TYR A 96 -3.15 16.38 5.90
C TYR A 96 -3.37 17.62 5.01
N GLU A 97 -4.44 17.66 4.24
CA GLU A 97 -4.74 18.81 3.42
C GLU A 97 -5.55 19.85 4.19
N CYS A 98 -6.62 19.47 4.82
CA CYS A 98 -7.51 20.40 5.48
C CYS A 98 -7.46 20.35 7.01
N GLY A 99 -6.82 19.36 7.57
CA GLY A 99 -6.70 19.26 9.03
C GLY A 99 -7.90 18.67 9.74
N ASP A 100 -8.99 18.40 9.03
CA ASP A 100 -10.18 17.84 9.65
C ASP A 100 -10.01 16.37 9.92
N GLU A 101 -10.79 15.84 10.85
CA GLU A 101 -10.73 14.42 11.16
C GLU A 101 -11.23 13.62 9.97
N ILE A 102 -10.58 12.49 9.72
CA ILE A 102 -11.04 11.56 8.71
C ILE A 102 -12.09 10.66 9.35
N ALA A 103 -13.18 10.41 8.65
CA ALA A 103 -14.27 9.61 9.18
C ALA A 103 -13.80 8.23 9.59
N GLU A 104 -14.33 7.74 10.69
CA GLU A 104 -13.95 6.43 11.22
C GLU A 104 -14.23 5.32 10.20
N GLN A 105 -15.33 5.41 9.50
CA GLN A 105 -15.65 4.42 8.48
C GLN A 105 -14.59 4.37 7.40
N ARG A 106 -14.10 5.53 7.00
CA ARG A 106 -13.07 5.59 5.99
C ARG A 106 -11.76 5.01 6.49
N LEU A 107 -11.43 5.26 7.75
CA LEU A 107 -10.21 4.70 8.34
C LEU A 107 -10.31 3.19 8.50
N ARG A 108 -11.50 2.67 8.75
CA ARG A 108 -11.67 1.22 8.84
C ARG A 108 -11.45 0.56 7.49
N ALA A 109 -11.94 1.19 6.43
CA ALA A 109 -11.77 0.64 5.10
C ALA A 109 -10.36 0.86 4.58
N LEU A 110 -9.78 2.02 4.88
CA LEU A 110 -8.45 2.38 4.43
C LEU A 110 -7.63 2.87 5.61
N PRO A 111 -7.03 1.96 6.37
CA PRO A 111 -6.30 2.37 7.58
C PRO A 111 -5.15 3.32 7.28
N PHE A 112 -4.69 3.34 6.04
CA PHE A 112 -3.60 4.24 5.66
C PHE A 112 -4.09 5.54 5.04
N ALA A 113 -5.38 5.86 5.14
CA ALA A 113 -5.91 7.07 4.53
C ALA A 113 -5.27 8.31 5.15
N ALA A 114 -4.83 9.23 4.31
CA ALA A 114 -4.20 10.46 4.74
C ALA A 114 -5.04 11.68 4.41
N ARG A 115 -6.09 11.51 3.61
CA ARG A 115 -6.99 12.59 3.23
C ARG A 115 -8.41 12.21 3.54
N CYS A 116 -9.20 13.20 3.89
CA CYS A 116 -10.63 12.95 4.07
C CYS A 116 -11.25 12.75 2.70
N LYS A 117 -12.48 12.27 2.69
CA LYS A 117 -13.17 11.99 1.45
C LYS A 117 -13.28 13.23 0.57
N ASP A 118 -13.60 14.37 1.18
CA ASP A 118 -13.79 15.59 0.43
C ASP A 118 -12.49 16.04 -0.25
N CYS A 119 -11.38 16.00 0.44
CA CYS A 119 -10.12 16.40 -0.15
C CYS A 119 -9.66 15.41 -1.22
N GLU A 120 -9.96 14.15 -1.03
CA GLU A 120 -9.60 13.15 -2.03
C GLU A 120 -10.40 13.35 -3.32
N GLU A 121 -11.65 13.71 -3.19
CA GLU A 121 -12.49 13.94 -4.36
C GLU A 121 -12.11 15.20 -5.13
N ILE A 122 -11.57 16.19 -4.45
CA ILE A 122 -11.18 17.42 -5.10
C ILE A 122 -9.96 17.21 -6.00
N ARG A 123 -9.15 16.24 -5.74
CA ARG A 123 -8.00 15.98 -6.57
C ARG A 123 -8.41 15.46 -7.94
#